data_101742ed2285f8dfad296ae773e40607
#
_entry.id   101742ed2285f8dfad296ae773e40607
#
_cell.length_a   1.000
_cell.length_b   1.000
_cell.length_c   1.000
_cell.angle_alpha   90.00
_cell.angle_beta   90.00
_cell.angle_gamma   90.00
#
_symmetry.space_group_name_H-M   'P 1'
#
loop_
_entity.id
_entity.type
_entity.pdbx_description
1 polymer ?
#
loop_
_entity_poly.entity_id
_entity_poly.type
_entity_poly.pdbx_seq_one_letter_code
_entity_poly.pdbx_strand_id
1 'polypeptide(L)'
;MKINEDNFITRLKAKDERALEYVIDAYGWVIKSVIRKHLYHMKPCQEECMNDVLMAIWDNIQYYDPGKSSFQNWIAGIARYKSVDYLRRYLKELNYQSWEEGLVKEEAGEQMEFLEEELSEETESMLNCLKPKDRELFERLFLEEQDIDTVSSETGMKKEVIYNRVSRGKKKLRKLFSIS
;
A
#
# COMPACT_ATOMS: atom_id res chain seq x y z
N MET A 1 -29.35 -0.68 19.02
CA MET A 1 -28.91 0.70 18.76
C MET A 1 -28.55 0.81 17.29
N LYS A 2 -29.08 1.83 16.60
CA LYS A 2 -28.84 2.00 15.16
C LYS A 2 -27.41 2.51 14.94
N ILE A 3 -26.72 1.97 13.95
CA ILE A 3 -25.39 2.44 13.53
C ILE A 3 -25.58 3.77 12.75
N ASN A 4 -24.77 4.76 13.06
CA ASN A 4 -24.74 6.07 12.42
C ASN A 4 -23.32 6.64 12.38
N GLU A 5 -23.17 7.85 11.83
CA GLU A 5 -21.86 8.50 11.66
C GLU A 5 -21.11 8.74 12.99
N ASP A 6 -21.82 8.98 14.08
CA ASP A 6 -21.20 9.26 15.39
C ASP A 6 -20.66 8.01 16.10
N ASN A 7 -21.22 6.83 15.80
CA ASN A 7 -20.92 5.62 16.56
C ASN A 7 -20.28 4.48 15.75
N PHE A 8 -20.27 4.54 14.40
CA PHE A 8 -19.83 3.42 13.57
C PHE A 8 -18.37 3.03 13.84
N ILE A 9 -17.46 3.98 14.07
CA ILE A 9 -16.05 3.70 14.36
C ILE A 9 -15.92 2.91 15.66
N THR A 10 -16.61 3.37 16.71
CA THR A 10 -16.61 2.68 18.03
C THR A 10 -17.18 1.27 17.91
N ARG A 11 -18.25 1.12 17.13
CA ARG A 11 -18.88 -0.19 16.87
C ARG A 11 -17.98 -1.10 16.01
N LEU A 12 -17.32 -0.53 15.02
CA LEU A 12 -16.36 -1.26 14.17
C LEU A 12 -15.16 -1.75 15.02
N LYS A 13 -14.64 -0.92 15.92
CA LYS A 13 -13.62 -1.32 16.92
C LYS A 13 -14.11 -2.41 17.86
N ALA A 14 -15.38 -2.42 18.18
CA ALA A 14 -16.02 -3.49 18.98
C ALA A 14 -16.38 -4.73 18.15
N LYS A 15 -15.99 -4.78 16.86
CA LYS A 15 -16.26 -5.89 15.94
C LYS A 15 -17.77 -6.16 15.75
N ASP A 16 -18.59 -5.12 15.73
CA ASP A 16 -20.01 -5.20 15.37
C ASP A 16 -20.14 -5.22 13.84
N GLU A 17 -20.55 -6.36 13.26
CA GLU A 17 -20.67 -6.57 11.80
C GLU A 17 -21.58 -5.52 11.13
N ARG A 18 -22.62 -5.04 11.81
CA ARG A 18 -23.50 -3.99 11.30
C ARG A 18 -22.76 -2.67 11.04
N ALA A 19 -21.65 -2.43 11.75
CA ALA A 19 -20.81 -1.26 11.49
C ALA A 19 -20.00 -1.43 10.19
N LEU A 20 -19.64 -2.66 9.83
CA LEU A 20 -19.01 -2.94 8.53
C LEU A 20 -20.04 -2.76 7.39
N GLU A 21 -21.28 -3.21 7.56
CA GLU A 21 -22.38 -2.93 6.62
C GLU A 21 -22.56 -1.42 6.42
N TYR A 22 -22.54 -0.65 7.50
CA TYR A 22 -22.60 0.81 7.42
C TYR A 22 -21.43 1.41 6.62
N VAL A 23 -20.21 0.89 6.80
CA VAL A 23 -19.03 1.33 6.02
C VAL A 23 -19.21 1.03 4.54
N ILE A 24 -19.76 -0.14 4.19
CA ILE A 24 -20.04 -0.50 2.79
C ILE A 24 -21.06 0.48 2.19
N ASP A 25 -22.14 0.76 2.88
CA ASP A 25 -23.19 1.65 2.41
C ASP A 25 -22.74 3.11 2.29
N ALA A 26 -22.05 3.63 3.32
CA ALA A 26 -21.67 5.05 3.40
C ALA A 26 -20.39 5.37 2.61
N TYR A 27 -19.43 4.46 2.58
CA TYR A 27 -18.08 4.69 2.06
C TYR A 27 -17.65 3.73 0.94
N GLY A 28 -18.44 2.73 0.61
CA GLY A 28 -18.12 1.75 -0.44
C GLY A 28 -17.81 2.39 -1.79
N TRP A 29 -18.42 3.54 -2.10
CA TRP A 29 -18.15 4.30 -3.31
C TRP A 29 -16.72 4.84 -3.38
N VAL A 30 -16.14 5.24 -2.23
CA VAL A 30 -14.73 5.69 -2.14
C VAL A 30 -13.81 4.54 -2.50
N ILE A 31 -14.02 3.38 -1.87
CA ILE A 31 -13.21 2.17 -2.10
C ILE A 31 -13.30 1.75 -3.57
N LYS A 32 -14.52 1.65 -4.10
CA LYS A 32 -14.75 1.29 -5.52
C LYS A 32 -14.09 2.26 -6.49
N SER A 33 -14.13 3.56 -6.20
CA SER A 33 -13.53 4.60 -7.04
C SER A 33 -12.01 4.44 -7.12
N VAL A 34 -11.36 4.19 -5.98
CA VAL A 34 -9.91 3.95 -5.93
C VAL A 34 -9.53 2.66 -6.65
N ILE A 35 -10.26 1.56 -6.39
CA ILE A 35 -10.02 0.26 -7.05
C ILE A 35 -10.17 0.38 -8.56
N ARG A 36 -11.23 1.01 -9.05
CA ARG A 36 -11.47 1.20 -10.49
C ARG A 36 -10.38 2.02 -11.16
N LYS A 37 -9.87 3.05 -10.49
CA LYS A 37 -8.78 3.86 -11.01
C LYS A 37 -7.53 3.01 -11.25
N HIS A 38 -7.16 2.17 -10.30
CA HIS A 38 -5.92 1.38 -10.34
C HIS A 38 -6.06 0.03 -11.08
N LEU A 39 -7.25 -0.58 -11.04
CA LEU A 39 -7.54 -1.89 -11.64
C LEU A 39 -8.49 -1.80 -12.83
N TYR A 40 -8.43 -0.70 -13.60
CA TYR A 40 -9.33 -0.45 -14.72
C TYR A 40 -9.38 -1.61 -15.73
N HIS A 41 -8.22 -2.15 -16.08
CA HIS A 41 -8.08 -3.25 -17.03
C HIS A 41 -8.21 -4.65 -16.39
N MET A 42 -8.37 -4.72 -15.06
CA MET A 42 -8.40 -5.97 -14.29
C MET A 42 -9.77 -6.15 -13.61
N LYS A 43 -10.85 -5.98 -14.36
CA LYS A 43 -12.24 -6.06 -13.83
C LYS A 43 -12.51 -7.29 -12.97
N PRO A 44 -12.05 -8.52 -13.33
CA PRO A 44 -12.27 -9.70 -12.49
C PRO A 44 -11.65 -9.60 -11.08
N CYS A 45 -10.55 -8.85 -10.94
CA CYS A 45 -9.87 -8.69 -9.65
C CYS A 45 -10.47 -7.59 -8.77
N GLN A 46 -11.36 -6.74 -9.31
CA GLN A 46 -11.90 -5.61 -8.55
C GLN A 46 -12.77 -6.05 -7.37
N GLU A 47 -13.58 -7.08 -7.51
CA GLU A 47 -14.42 -7.61 -6.42
C GLU A 47 -13.60 -8.24 -5.33
N GLU A 48 -12.61 -9.05 -5.70
CA GLU A 48 -11.69 -9.67 -4.75
C GLU A 48 -10.88 -8.60 -3.99
N CYS A 49 -10.36 -7.60 -4.71
CA CYS A 49 -9.69 -6.47 -4.09
C CYS A 49 -10.61 -5.70 -3.13
N MET A 50 -11.88 -5.50 -3.47
CA MET A 50 -12.87 -4.87 -2.59
C MET A 50 -13.04 -5.65 -1.28
N ASN A 51 -13.14 -6.96 -1.36
CA ASN A 51 -13.24 -7.83 -0.18
C ASN A 51 -11.97 -7.74 0.68
N ASP A 52 -10.80 -7.76 0.06
CA ASP A 52 -9.52 -7.60 0.77
C ASP A 52 -9.39 -6.25 1.47
N VAL A 53 -9.89 -5.18 0.85
CA VAL A 53 -9.93 -3.84 1.47
C VAL A 53 -10.85 -3.83 2.68
N LEU A 54 -12.06 -4.40 2.57
CA LEU A 54 -13.00 -4.47 3.69
C LEU A 54 -12.46 -5.29 4.85
N MET A 55 -11.79 -6.42 4.57
CA MET A 55 -11.12 -7.22 5.59
C MET A 55 -9.97 -6.44 6.25
N ALA A 56 -9.17 -5.72 5.46
CA ALA A 56 -8.10 -4.90 6.00
C ALA A 56 -8.61 -3.76 6.90
N ILE A 57 -9.74 -3.12 6.54
CA ILE A 57 -10.42 -2.13 7.38
C ILE A 57 -10.86 -2.80 8.70
N TRP A 58 -11.52 -3.94 8.61
CA TRP A 58 -12.00 -4.70 9.76
C TRP A 58 -10.87 -5.08 10.72
N ASP A 59 -9.78 -5.61 10.20
CA ASP A 59 -8.66 -6.08 11.01
C ASP A 59 -7.86 -4.93 11.63
N ASN A 60 -7.71 -3.82 10.91
CA ASN A 60 -6.83 -2.73 11.30
C ASN A 60 -7.54 -1.51 11.92
N ILE A 61 -8.85 -1.55 12.12
CA ILE A 61 -9.61 -0.41 12.67
C ILE A 61 -9.10 0.09 14.02
N GLN A 62 -8.47 -0.77 14.83
CA GLN A 62 -7.89 -0.41 16.10
C GLN A 62 -6.77 0.64 15.95
N TYR A 63 -6.09 0.65 14.81
CA TYR A 63 -5.00 1.58 14.50
C TYR A 63 -5.49 2.88 13.86
N TYR A 64 -6.77 2.98 13.52
CA TYR A 64 -7.34 4.23 13.01
C TYR A 64 -7.33 5.31 14.08
N ASP A 65 -6.74 6.46 13.73
CA ASP A 65 -6.66 7.64 14.58
C ASP A 65 -7.29 8.86 13.87
N PRO A 66 -8.47 9.33 14.33
CA PRO A 66 -9.14 10.48 13.73
C PRO A 66 -8.34 11.78 13.83
N GLY A 67 -7.37 11.86 14.75
CA GLY A 67 -6.47 13.01 14.87
C GLY A 67 -5.42 13.09 13.75
N LYS A 68 -5.20 12.01 13.00
CA LYS A 68 -4.21 11.95 11.91
C LYS A 68 -4.83 12.10 10.53
N SER A 69 -6.02 11.54 10.31
CA SER A 69 -6.72 11.64 9.03
C SER A 69 -8.22 11.39 9.19
N SER A 70 -9.03 11.85 8.24
CA SER A 70 -10.43 11.44 8.15
C SER A 70 -10.56 9.95 7.87
N PHE A 71 -11.67 9.34 8.27
CA PHE A 71 -11.94 7.93 7.98
C PHE A 71 -11.93 7.66 6.47
N GLN A 72 -12.50 8.55 5.68
CA GLN A 72 -12.51 8.47 4.22
C GLN A 72 -11.09 8.41 3.64
N ASN A 73 -10.19 9.27 4.09
CA ASN A 73 -8.80 9.26 3.61
C ASN A 73 -8.05 8.01 4.06
N TRP A 74 -8.31 7.53 5.27
CA TRP A 74 -7.69 6.31 5.79
C TRP A 74 -8.08 5.08 4.96
N ILE A 75 -9.38 4.90 4.66
CA ILE A 75 -9.84 3.77 3.84
C ILE A 75 -9.41 3.89 2.38
N ALA A 76 -9.34 5.11 1.83
CA ALA A 76 -8.80 5.35 0.49
C ALA A 76 -7.33 4.92 0.39
N GLY A 77 -6.53 5.18 1.43
CA GLY A 77 -5.15 4.71 1.53
C GLY A 77 -5.04 3.18 1.55
N ILE A 78 -5.92 2.50 2.29
CA ILE A 78 -5.99 1.02 2.29
C ILE A 78 -6.38 0.49 0.91
N ALA A 79 -7.39 1.09 0.27
CA ALA A 79 -7.84 0.70 -1.05
C ALA A 79 -6.75 0.87 -2.11
N ARG A 80 -6.03 1.98 -2.07
CA ARG A 80 -4.87 2.24 -2.95
C ARG A 80 -3.78 1.20 -2.76
N TYR A 81 -3.38 0.95 -1.52
CA TYR A 81 -2.36 -0.04 -1.20
C TYR A 81 -2.72 -1.44 -1.73
N LYS A 82 -3.94 -1.91 -1.46
CA LYS A 82 -4.42 -3.20 -1.95
C LYS A 82 -4.48 -3.26 -3.47
N SER A 83 -4.96 -2.22 -4.13
CA SER A 83 -5.03 -2.14 -5.59
C SER A 83 -3.64 -2.21 -6.24
N VAL A 84 -2.67 -1.48 -5.70
CA VAL A 84 -1.28 -1.51 -6.17
C VAL A 84 -0.64 -2.89 -5.96
N ASP A 85 -0.95 -3.56 -4.84
CA ASP A 85 -0.49 -4.94 -4.59
C ASP A 85 -1.05 -5.94 -5.61
N TYR A 86 -2.32 -5.81 -5.99
CA TYR A 86 -2.91 -6.59 -7.09
C TYR A 86 -2.23 -6.34 -8.42
N LEU A 87 -1.92 -5.08 -8.75
CA LEU A 87 -1.18 -4.73 -9.95
C LEU A 87 0.23 -5.34 -9.97
N ARG A 88 0.96 -5.28 -8.87
CA ARG A 88 2.29 -5.91 -8.74
C ARG A 88 2.25 -7.40 -9.03
N ARG A 89 1.28 -8.11 -8.46
CA ARG A 89 1.10 -9.55 -8.67
C ARG A 89 0.77 -9.86 -10.14
N TYR A 90 -0.12 -9.10 -10.73
CA TYR A 90 -0.51 -9.26 -12.14
C TYR A 90 0.66 -9.07 -13.10
N LEU A 91 1.47 -8.03 -12.89
CA LEU A 91 2.66 -7.81 -13.71
C LEU A 91 3.71 -8.91 -13.57
N LYS A 92 3.88 -9.42 -12.37
CA LYS A 92 4.78 -10.54 -12.12
C LYS A 92 4.33 -11.77 -12.90
N GLU A 93 3.03 -12.04 -12.95
CA GLU A 93 2.46 -13.12 -13.75
C GLU A 93 2.63 -12.89 -15.25
N LEU A 94 2.39 -11.67 -15.74
CA LEU A 94 2.60 -11.33 -17.15
C LEU A 94 4.07 -11.46 -17.58
N ASN A 95 5.01 -11.02 -16.76
CA ASN A 95 6.42 -11.20 -17.03
C ASN A 95 6.80 -12.68 -17.07
N TYR A 96 6.22 -13.52 -16.23
CA TYR A 96 6.42 -14.97 -16.29
C TYR A 96 5.88 -15.58 -17.57
N GLN A 97 4.68 -15.20 -18.00
CA GLN A 97 4.04 -15.72 -19.23
C GLN A 97 4.72 -15.20 -20.51
N SER A 98 5.19 -13.94 -20.52
CA SER A 98 5.88 -13.37 -21.69
C SER A 98 7.24 -14.00 -21.96
N TRP A 99 7.89 -14.55 -20.95
CA TRP A 99 9.12 -15.33 -21.11
C TRP A 99 8.85 -16.70 -21.78
N GLU A 100 7.69 -17.30 -21.52
CA GLU A 100 7.32 -18.59 -22.13
C GLU A 100 6.73 -18.44 -23.53
N GLU A 101 6.02 -17.35 -23.84
CA GLU A 101 5.27 -17.20 -25.10
C GLU A 101 5.85 -16.22 -26.13
N GLY A 102 6.87 -15.42 -25.79
CA GLY A 102 7.54 -14.49 -26.70
C GLY A 102 6.64 -13.35 -27.24
N LEU A 103 5.48 -13.11 -26.63
CA LEU A 103 4.48 -12.13 -27.07
C LEU A 103 4.35 -10.99 -26.06
N VAL A 104 5.02 -9.87 -26.33
CA VAL A 104 4.71 -8.59 -25.67
C VAL A 104 3.54 -7.95 -26.40
N LYS A 105 2.34 -7.98 -25.82
CA LYS A 105 1.21 -7.23 -26.35
C LYS A 105 1.41 -5.74 -26.01
N GLU A 106 1.16 -4.85 -26.98
CA GLU A 106 1.24 -3.40 -26.81
C GLU A 106 0.43 -2.90 -25.60
N GLU A 107 -0.74 -3.49 -25.33
CA GLU A 107 -1.57 -3.21 -24.16
C GLU A 107 -0.88 -3.50 -22.82
N ALA A 108 0.03 -4.48 -22.76
CA ALA A 108 0.81 -4.77 -21.56
C ALA A 108 1.89 -3.70 -21.31
N GLY A 109 2.41 -3.08 -22.39
CA GLY A 109 3.40 -2.00 -22.29
C GLY A 109 2.84 -0.74 -21.65
N GLU A 110 1.67 -0.27 -22.08
CA GLU A 110 0.99 0.90 -21.51
C GLU A 110 0.61 0.67 -20.04
N GLN A 111 0.16 -0.54 -19.69
CA GLN A 111 -0.14 -0.91 -18.31
C GLN A 111 1.11 -0.98 -17.44
N MET A 112 2.23 -1.44 -17.97
CA MET A 112 3.51 -1.46 -17.28
C MET A 112 4.02 -0.03 -17.00
N GLU A 113 3.96 0.86 -18.00
CA GLU A 113 4.39 2.26 -17.84
C GLU A 113 3.54 2.99 -16.79
N PHE A 114 2.23 2.85 -16.85
CA PHE A 114 1.31 3.41 -15.83
C PHE A 114 1.60 2.88 -14.44
N LEU A 115 1.90 1.59 -14.30
CA LEU A 115 2.21 0.98 -13.02
C LEU A 115 3.57 1.40 -12.50
N GLU A 116 4.58 1.48 -13.35
CA GLU A 116 5.92 1.96 -12.96
C GLU A 116 5.82 3.39 -12.42
N GLU A 117 4.99 4.24 -13.04
CA GLU A 117 4.72 5.59 -12.57
C GLU A 117 4.01 5.61 -11.20
N GLU A 118 2.94 4.83 -11.04
CA GLU A 118 2.20 4.72 -9.75
C GLU A 118 3.07 4.14 -8.63
N LEU A 119 3.89 3.13 -8.94
CA LEU A 119 4.84 2.54 -7.97
C LEU A 119 5.95 3.52 -7.60
N SER A 120 6.41 4.32 -8.57
CA SER A 120 7.40 5.37 -8.34
C SER A 120 6.85 6.46 -7.42
N GLU A 121 5.62 6.95 -7.66
CA GLU A 121 4.97 7.95 -6.82
C GLU A 121 4.72 7.43 -5.39
N GLU A 122 4.27 6.19 -5.25
CA GLU A 122 4.06 5.56 -3.94
C GLU A 122 5.38 5.42 -3.17
N THR A 123 6.42 4.93 -3.85
CA THR A 123 7.76 4.78 -3.28
C THR A 123 8.32 6.13 -2.85
N GLU A 124 8.21 7.15 -3.68
CA GLU A 124 8.63 8.51 -3.37
C GLU A 124 7.88 9.08 -2.17
N SER A 125 6.57 8.87 -2.11
CA SER A 125 5.73 9.26 -0.96
C SER A 125 6.17 8.57 0.34
N MET A 126 6.51 7.29 0.27
CA MET A 126 7.03 6.54 1.42
C MET A 126 8.40 7.06 1.87
N LEU A 127 9.31 7.28 0.93
CA LEU A 127 10.67 7.77 1.22
C LEU A 127 10.65 9.18 1.81
N ASN A 128 9.73 10.03 1.36
CA ASN A 128 9.55 11.39 1.89
C ASN A 128 9.11 11.43 3.37
N CYS A 129 8.58 10.33 3.91
CA CYS A 129 8.26 10.21 5.33
C CYS A 129 9.48 9.89 6.20
N LEU A 130 10.62 9.55 5.61
CA LEU A 130 11.87 9.24 6.32
C LEU A 130 12.71 10.52 6.49
N LYS A 131 13.58 10.50 7.51
CA LYS A 131 14.62 11.53 7.63
C LYS A 131 15.63 11.41 6.48
N PRO A 132 16.28 12.50 6.02
CA PRO A 132 17.16 12.47 4.86
C PRO A 132 18.23 11.37 4.88
N LYS A 133 18.88 11.15 6.03
CA LYS A 133 19.89 10.07 6.19
C LYS A 133 19.27 8.66 6.14
N ASP A 134 18.06 8.48 6.63
CA ASP A 134 17.38 7.20 6.60
C ASP A 134 16.84 6.93 5.20
N ARG A 135 16.34 7.96 4.50
CA ARG A 135 15.95 7.92 3.10
C ARG A 135 17.12 7.47 2.22
N GLU A 136 18.28 8.10 2.36
CA GLU A 136 19.50 7.72 1.61
C GLU A 136 19.85 6.23 1.79
N LEU A 137 19.75 5.71 3.01
CA LEU A 137 19.98 4.30 3.27
C LEU A 137 18.98 3.39 2.57
N PHE A 138 17.69 3.77 2.56
CA PHE A 138 16.66 3.01 1.87
C PHE A 138 16.85 3.03 0.35
N GLU A 139 17.18 4.18 -0.24
CA GLU A 139 17.49 4.31 -1.66
C GLU A 139 18.64 3.39 -2.05
N ARG A 140 19.76 3.46 -1.36
CA ARG A 140 20.94 2.66 -1.64
C ARG A 140 20.73 1.16 -1.47
N LEU A 141 20.09 0.73 -0.38
CA LEU A 141 19.93 -0.69 -0.06
C LEU A 141 18.80 -1.36 -0.84
N PHE A 142 17.71 -0.65 -1.14
CA PHE A 142 16.48 -1.25 -1.69
C PHE A 142 16.15 -0.83 -3.12
N LEU A 143 16.57 0.35 -3.57
CA LEU A 143 16.35 0.79 -4.95
C LEU A 143 17.59 0.58 -5.82
N GLU A 144 18.77 0.85 -5.29
CA GLU A 144 20.04 0.66 -5.99
C GLU A 144 20.67 -0.72 -5.71
N GLU A 145 20.04 -1.52 -4.85
CA GLU A 145 20.44 -2.88 -4.48
C GLU A 145 21.92 -3.00 -4.02
N GLN A 146 22.45 -1.93 -3.44
CA GLN A 146 23.82 -1.93 -2.91
C GLN A 146 23.94 -2.84 -1.70
N ASP A 147 25.06 -3.54 -1.59
CA ASP A 147 25.33 -4.35 -0.40
C ASP A 147 25.69 -3.46 0.81
N ILE A 148 25.48 -4.01 2.00
CA ILE A 148 25.67 -3.26 3.25
C ILE A 148 27.14 -2.89 3.51
N ASP A 149 28.08 -3.65 3.00
CA ASP A 149 29.50 -3.37 3.13
C ASP A 149 29.88 -2.13 2.34
N THR A 150 29.39 -2.02 1.11
CA THR A 150 29.54 -0.85 0.25
C THR A 150 28.92 0.38 0.89
N VAL A 151 27.66 0.29 1.34
CA VAL A 151 26.95 1.39 2.00
C VAL A 151 27.68 1.83 3.28
N SER A 152 28.14 0.88 4.09
CA SER A 152 28.93 1.18 5.30
C SER A 152 30.23 1.91 4.99
N SER A 153 30.94 1.46 3.96
CA SER A 153 32.21 2.06 3.54
C SER A 153 32.02 3.50 3.00
N GLU A 154 31.02 3.69 2.16
CA GLU A 154 30.78 5.00 1.50
C GLU A 154 30.15 6.04 2.44
N THR A 155 29.26 5.62 3.35
CA THR A 155 28.61 6.53 4.31
C THR A 155 29.40 6.74 5.59
N GLY A 156 30.41 5.92 5.87
CA GLY A 156 31.17 5.92 7.13
C GLY A 156 30.37 5.41 8.33
N MET A 157 29.16 4.89 8.11
CA MET A 157 28.31 4.34 9.17
C MET A 157 28.66 2.88 9.45
N LYS A 158 28.76 2.52 10.72
CA LYS A 158 28.91 1.10 11.12
C LYS A 158 27.66 0.30 10.71
N LYS A 159 27.84 -0.96 10.32
CA LYS A 159 26.73 -1.85 9.90
C LYS A 159 25.61 -1.93 10.93
N GLU A 160 25.93 -2.02 12.24
CA GLU A 160 24.93 -2.05 13.31
C GLU A 160 24.07 -0.78 13.33
N VAL A 161 24.68 0.38 13.05
CA VAL A 161 23.95 1.66 12.95
C VAL A 161 23.01 1.66 11.76
N ILE A 162 23.46 1.14 10.61
CA ILE A 162 22.64 1.00 9.40
C ILE A 162 21.46 0.08 9.67
N TYR A 163 21.69 -1.12 10.23
CA TYR A 163 20.62 -2.06 10.59
C TYR A 163 19.58 -1.45 11.54
N ASN A 164 20.03 -0.73 12.57
CA ASN A 164 19.13 -0.08 13.52
C ASN A 164 18.30 1.03 12.87
N ARG A 165 18.89 1.82 11.95
CA ARG A 165 18.19 2.87 11.21
C ARG A 165 17.16 2.28 10.25
N VAL A 166 17.55 1.26 9.50
CA VAL A 166 16.67 0.55 8.57
C VAL A 166 15.50 -0.11 9.33
N SER A 167 15.78 -0.77 10.45
CA SER A 167 14.73 -1.39 11.28
C SER A 167 13.72 -0.36 11.78
N ARG A 168 14.18 0.80 12.29
CA ARG A 168 13.31 1.90 12.71
C ARG A 168 12.54 2.52 11.56
N GLY A 169 13.18 2.70 10.41
CA GLY A 169 12.55 3.20 9.18
C GLY A 169 11.44 2.26 8.70
N LYS A 170 11.70 0.95 8.62
CA LYS A 170 10.68 -0.06 8.30
C LYS A 170 9.50 -0.04 9.26
N LYS A 171 9.77 0.07 10.56
CA LYS A 171 8.71 0.17 11.58
C LYS A 171 7.86 1.42 11.41
N LYS A 172 8.49 2.56 11.10
CA LYS A 172 7.79 3.82 10.83
C LYS A 172 6.92 3.73 9.58
N LEU A 173 7.45 3.19 8.47
CA LEU A 173 6.70 3.01 7.23
C LEU A 173 5.52 2.05 7.41
N ARG A 174 5.71 0.93 8.09
CA ARG A 174 4.61 0.00 8.42
C ARG A 174 3.49 0.68 9.19
N LYS A 175 3.85 1.51 10.17
CA LYS A 175 2.87 2.25 10.99
C LYS A 175 2.10 3.30 10.17
N LEU A 176 2.78 4.01 9.26
CA LEU A 176 2.18 5.10 8.47
C LEU A 176 1.35 4.58 7.30
N PHE A 177 1.77 3.50 6.67
CA PHE A 177 1.16 2.94 5.45
C PHE A 177 0.39 1.63 5.68
N SER A 178 0.21 1.22 6.95
CA SER A 178 -0.50 -0.02 7.33
C SER A 178 -0.02 -1.26 6.56
N ILE A 179 1.28 -1.34 6.28
CA ILE A 179 1.91 -2.50 5.67
C ILE A 179 1.98 -3.60 6.74
N SER A 180 1.16 -4.60 6.59
CA SER A 180 1.18 -5.80 7.44
C SER A 180 2.31 -6.74 7.04
#